data_fa09a6ccf67bee97757d7f0928efe4b8
#
_entry.id   fa09a6ccf67bee97757d7f0928efe4b8
#
_cell.length_a   1.000
_cell.length_b   1.000
_cell.length_c   1.000
_cell.angle_alpha   90.00
_cell.angle_beta   90.00
_cell.angle_gamma   90.00
#
_symmetry.space_group_name_H-M   'P 1'
#
loop_
_entity.id
_entity.type
_entity.pdbx_description
1 polymer ?
#
loop_
_entity_poly.entity_id
_entity_poly.type
_entity_poly.pdbx_seq_one_letter_code
_entity_poly.pdbx_strand_id
1 'polypeptide(L)'
;EQAEMVKMAYERFKDSQVIIDSPAMSGAKKDLEERLGKLNDTLNVYLAQLYGIDVERKPKDFEKWKATHQPFHWFAEFYAIIHDKGGFDVIIGNPPYVEYSKVRKDYTLSNYSVQECGNLFGFVCERARRIISEKGYFSLIVPISVICTQRMECLQKLSFNSKEVWLSNYAERPSKLFTGAEVLLTIFVVSPKKNSESIYTTSFIKWKSEERSILFEKLIYSENSLQAKDYVIPKIGYKIENDILKKIKKGGKILAFDLQREGQHKIFYRIGGGRYWKVFTDFSPNFILNGVKTISSRENYLFFKSEPNKKAIISILSSSLFYWYFILTTNCRDMNPSDLKEFPFSVADLKPENLKMLSKLSGELMVDYKKNSQLKEKVSAKTGNITYQEFYPRLSKPIIDEIDKVLAQHYGF
;
A
#
# COMPACT_ATOMS: atom_id res chain seq x y z
N GLU A 1 -9.15 24.29 33.38
CA GLU A 1 -10.03 25.43 33.66
C GLU A 1 -10.65 26.00 32.35
N GLN A 2 -9.89 26.57 31.41
CA GLN A 2 -10.42 27.14 30.17
C GLN A 2 -11.21 26.11 29.33
N ALA A 3 -10.70 24.89 29.16
CA ALA A 3 -11.37 23.83 28.44
C ALA A 3 -12.69 23.40 29.11
N GLU A 4 -12.75 23.42 30.43
CA GLU A 4 -13.97 23.13 31.20
C GLU A 4 -15.02 24.23 31.00
N MET A 5 -14.57 25.50 30.91
CA MET A 5 -15.48 26.62 30.60
C MET A 5 -16.06 26.51 29.18
N VAL A 6 -15.25 26.06 28.20
CA VAL A 6 -15.74 25.76 26.85
C VAL A 6 -16.79 24.65 26.85
N LYS A 7 -16.55 23.57 27.60
CA LYS A 7 -17.53 22.47 27.76
C LYS A 7 -18.87 22.98 28.32
N MET A 8 -18.83 23.76 29.38
CA MET A 8 -20.04 24.33 29.99
C MET A 8 -20.79 25.24 28.99
N ALA A 9 -20.08 26.04 28.19
CA ALA A 9 -20.67 26.86 27.16
C ALA A 9 -21.30 26.02 26.04
N TYR A 10 -20.64 24.90 25.65
CA TYR A 10 -21.17 23.97 24.66
C TYR A 10 -22.46 23.29 25.16
N GLU A 11 -22.51 22.84 26.41
CA GLU A 11 -23.71 22.25 27.01
C GLU A 11 -24.87 23.24 27.03
N ARG A 12 -24.62 24.51 27.42
CA ARG A 12 -25.64 25.56 27.36
C ARG A 12 -26.14 25.82 25.93
N PHE A 13 -25.24 25.85 24.95
CA PHE A 13 -25.58 25.99 23.55
C PHE A 13 -26.45 24.81 23.09
N LYS A 14 -26.07 23.58 23.40
CA LYS A 14 -26.83 22.38 23.07
C LYS A 14 -28.23 22.40 23.67
N ASP A 15 -28.35 22.76 24.95
CA ASP A 15 -29.65 22.87 25.63
C ASP A 15 -30.54 23.96 24.97
N SER A 16 -29.93 25.07 24.52
CA SER A 16 -30.64 26.12 23.83
C SER A 16 -31.16 25.75 22.44
N GLN A 17 -30.57 24.73 21.77
CA GLN A 17 -31.04 24.25 20.47
C GLN A 17 -32.40 23.53 20.53
N VAL A 18 -32.79 23.07 21.70
CA VAL A 18 -34.11 22.41 21.89
C VAL A 18 -35.25 23.45 21.81
N ILE A 19 -34.94 24.72 22.00
CA ILE A 19 -35.90 25.85 21.95
C ILE A 19 -35.75 26.55 20.60
N ILE A 20 -36.65 26.26 19.67
CA ILE A 20 -36.62 26.80 18.29
C ILE A 20 -36.71 28.35 18.32
N ASP A 21 -35.78 29.03 17.59
CA ASP A 21 -35.75 30.49 17.36
C ASP A 21 -35.70 31.41 18.60
N SER A 22 -34.95 31.04 19.61
CA SER A 22 -34.82 31.85 20.83
C SER A 22 -33.59 32.80 20.75
N PRO A 23 -33.68 34.06 21.19
CA PRO A 23 -32.54 34.96 21.40
C PRO A 23 -31.49 34.36 22.33
N ALA A 24 -31.84 33.46 23.22
CA ALA A 24 -30.97 32.71 24.09
C ALA A 24 -29.99 31.79 23.32
N MET A 25 -30.45 31.19 22.20
CA MET A 25 -29.63 30.35 21.33
C MET A 25 -28.48 31.16 20.67
N SER A 26 -28.80 32.38 20.17
CA SER A 26 -27.80 33.28 19.58
C SER A 26 -26.76 33.73 20.61
N GLY A 27 -27.19 34.04 21.84
CA GLY A 27 -26.31 34.42 22.95
C GLY A 27 -25.39 33.27 23.39
N ALA A 28 -25.93 32.05 23.54
CA ALA A 28 -25.19 30.86 23.91
C ALA A 28 -24.16 30.45 22.83
N LYS A 29 -24.52 30.57 21.54
CA LYS A 29 -23.61 30.36 20.43
C LYS A 29 -22.45 31.34 20.45
N LYS A 30 -22.71 32.61 20.63
CA LYS A 30 -21.66 33.65 20.71
C LYS A 30 -20.73 33.47 21.90
N ASP A 31 -21.25 33.12 23.10
CA ASP A 31 -20.44 32.83 24.28
C ASP A 31 -19.51 31.62 24.02
N LEU A 32 -20.02 30.57 23.37
CA LEU A 32 -19.21 29.40 23.00
C LEU A 32 -18.10 29.77 22.00
N GLU A 33 -18.43 30.50 20.93
CA GLU A 33 -17.47 30.94 19.91
C GLU A 33 -16.36 31.81 20.51
N GLU A 34 -16.71 32.72 21.43
CA GLU A 34 -15.73 33.58 22.10
C GLU A 34 -14.77 32.79 23.01
N ARG A 35 -15.29 31.84 23.78
CA ARG A 35 -14.47 30.99 24.66
C ARG A 35 -13.56 30.04 23.89
N LEU A 36 -14.10 29.42 22.82
CA LEU A 36 -13.31 28.60 21.90
C LEU A 36 -12.20 29.43 21.25
N GLY A 37 -12.51 30.63 20.78
CA GLY A 37 -11.51 31.54 20.20
C GLY A 37 -10.36 31.83 21.16
N LYS A 38 -10.66 32.24 22.40
CA LYS A 38 -9.64 32.49 23.43
C LYS A 38 -8.78 31.26 23.74
N LEU A 39 -9.42 30.07 23.85
CA LEU A 39 -8.69 28.82 24.08
C LEU A 39 -7.79 28.46 22.89
N ASN A 40 -8.31 28.57 21.66
CA ASN A 40 -7.56 28.30 20.45
C ASN A 40 -6.36 29.26 20.29
N ASP A 41 -6.52 30.56 20.61
CA ASP A 41 -5.39 31.51 20.59
C ASP A 41 -4.31 31.13 21.59
N THR A 42 -4.68 30.74 22.79
CA THR A 42 -3.73 30.26 23.82
C THR A 42 -3.01 29.01 23.33
N LEU A 43 -3.74 28.02 22.78
CA LEU A 43 -3.17 26.77 22.27
C LEU A 43 -2.30 26.99 21.03
N ASN A 44 -2.60 27.98 20.19
CA ASN A 44 -1.78 28.37 19.05
C ASN A 44 -0.41 28.85 19.48
N VAL A 45 -0.32 29.65 20.57
CA VAL A 45 0.95 30.09 21.13
C VAL A 45 1.80 28.92 21.61
N TYR A 46 1.23 27.99 22.38
CA TYR A 46 1.95 26.81 22.83
C TYR A 46 2.40 25.93 21.65
N LEU A 47 1.53 25.73 20.67
CA LEU A 47 1.86 24.91 19.50
C LEU A 47 2.96 25.55 18.67
N ALA A 48 2.95 26.88 18.46
CA ALA A 48 3.99 27.61 17.75
C ALA A 48 5.35 27.47 18.42
N GLN A 49 5.41 27.49 19.76
CA GLN A 49 6.64 27.25 20.52
C GLN A 49 7.22 25.86 20.25
N LEU A 50 6.39 24.82 20.09
CA LEU A 50 6.84 23.46 19.69
C LEU A 50 7.43 23.43 18.27
N TYR A 51 7.08 24.40 17.42
CA TYR A 51 7.69 24.64 16.11
C TYR A 51 8.91 25.57 16.17
N GLY A 52 9.37 25.93 17.36
CA GLY A 52 10.53 26.82 17.57
C GLY A 52 10.26 28.29 17.28
N ILE A 53 8.99 28.70 17.27
CA ILE A 53 8.60 30.11 17.05
C ILE A 53 8.48 30.83 18.39
N ASP A 54 9.30 31.86 18.58
CA ASP A 54 9.19 32.77 19.70
C ASP A 54 8.13 33.83 19.37
N VAL A 55 6.95 33.67 19.93
CA VAL A 55 5.77 34.48 19.61
C VAL A 55 5.95 35.94 20.05
N GLU A 56 6.64 36.19 21.19
CA GLU A 56 6.87 37.53 21.72
C GLU A 56 7.90 38.29 20.89
N ARG A 57 9.00 37.61 20.52
CA ARG A 57 10.10 38.24 19.76
C ARG A 57 9.84 38.30 18.26
N LYS A 58 9.02 37.37 17.73
CA LYS A 58 8.78 37.20 16.29
C LYS A 58 7.28 37.08 15.95
N PRO A 59 6.47 38.10 16.26
CA PRO A 59 5.03 38.05 16.03
C PRO A 59 4.67 37.87 14.55
N LYS A 60 5.46 38.38 13.61
CA LYS A 60 5.25 38.17 12.17
C LYS A 60 5.46 36.71 11.73
N ASP A 61 6.43 36.03 12.32
CA ASP A 61 6.68 34.60 12.03
C ASP A 61 5.52 33.75 12.59
N PHE A 62 4.96 34.13 13.73
CA PHE A 62 3.79 33.46 14.30
C PHE A 62 2.55 33.62 13.41
N GLU A 63 2.26 34.82 12.94
CA GLU A 63 1.11 35.02 12.02
C GLU A 63 1.30 34.26 10.69
N LYS A 64 2.52 34.27 10.15
CA LYS A 64 2.84 33.49 8.95
C LYS A 64 2.65 31.98 9.18
N TRP A 65 3.15 31.48 10.32
CA TRP A 65 2.99 30.08 10.70
C TRP A 65 1.49 29.71 10.85
N LYS A 66 0.72 30.53 11.56
CA LYS A 66 -0.71 30.35 11.76
C LYS A 66 -1.46 30.28 10.42
N ALA A 67 -1.13 31.17 9.48
CA ALA A 67 -1.72 31.20 8.15
C ALA A 67 -1.40 29.96 7.29
N THR A 68 -0.16 29.43 7.38
CA THR A 68 0.28 28.28 6.59
C THR A 68 -0.12 26.94 7.20
N HIS A 69 -0.11 26.83 8.52
CA HIS A 69 -0.37 25.56 9.24
C HIS A 69 -1.84 25.39 9.60
N GLN A 70 -2.61 26.47 9.69
CA GLN A 70 -4.04 26.46 10.05
C GLN A 70 -4.34 25.49 11.20
N PRO A 71 -3.74 25.71 12.40
CA PRO A 71 -3.81 24.75 13.48
C PRO A 71 -5.26 24.48 13.89
N PHE A 72 -5.59 23.22 14.11
CA PHE A 72 -6.88 22.76 14.60
C PHE A 72 -6.69 21.97 15.91
N HIS A 73 -7.31 22.45 16.96
CA HIS A 73 -7.15 21.90 18.31
C HIS A 73 -8.28 20.94 18.67
N TRP A 74 -8.13 19.68 18.28
CA TRP A 74 -9.12 18.60 18.53
C TRP A 74 -9.61 18.53 19.96
N PHE A 75 -8.71 18.76 20.95
CA PHE A 75 -9.06 18.74 22.34
C PHE A 75 -9.97 19.92 22.74
N ALA A 76 -9.78 21.09 22.18
CA ALA A 76 -10.62 22.26 22.44
C ALA A 76 -12.01 22.10 21.79
N GLU A 77 -12.02 21.71 20.51
CA GLU A 77 -13.26 21.58 19.71
C GLU A 77 -14.14 20.41 20.16
N PHE A 78 -13.53 19.32 20.66
CA PHE A 78 -14.23 18.10 21.04
C PHE A 78 -13.93 17.67 22.48
N TYR A 79 -13.81 18.67 23.39
CA TYR A 79 -13.41 18.43 24.79
C TYR A 79 -14.21 17.31 25.47
N ALA A 80 -15.55 17.38 25.43
CA ALA A 80 -16.42 16.39 26.09
C ALA A 80 -16.27 14.98 25.49
N ILE A 81 -15.96 14.87 24.18
CA ILE A 81 -15.74 13.58 23.53
C ILE A 81 -14.37 13.00 23.93
N ILE A 82 -13.34 13.83 23.87
CA ILE A 82 -11.96 13.37 24.09
C ILE A 82 -11.67 13.20 25.59
N HIS A 83 -12.11 14.13 26.41
CA HIS A 83 -11.85 14.09 27.86
C HIS A 83 -12.81 13.17 28.60
N ASP A 84 -14.14 13.34 28.43
CA ASP A 84 -15.11 12.65 29.27
C ASP A 84 -15.38 11.22 28.78
N LYS A 85 -15.39 11.00 27.44
CA LYS A 85 -15.62 9.69 26.84
C LYS A 85 -14.34 8.95 26.44
N GLY A 86 -13.18 9.58 26.58
CA GLY A 86 -11.88 9.01 26.22
C GLY A 86 -11.60 8.94 24.73
N GLY A 87 -12.38 9.63 23.88
CA GLY A 87 -12.20 9.72 22.44
C GLY A 87 -13.44 9.38 21.64
N PHE A 88 -13.27 9.35 20.30
CA PHE A 88 -14.36 9.05 19.36
C PHE A 88 -14.67 7.56 19.32
N ASP A 89 -15.96 7.21 19.20
CA ASP A 89 -16.42 5.82 19.09
C ASP A 89 -16.12 5.23 17.69
N VAL A 90 -16.17 6.07 16.66
CA VAL A 90 -15.88 5.67 15.27
C VAL A 90 -15.11 6.78 14.57
N ILE A 91 -14.01 6.39 13.92
CA ILE A 91 -13.30 7.25 12.97
C ILE A 91 -13.26 6.55 11.62
N ILE A 92 -13.83 7.18 10.60
CA ILE A 92 -13.83 6.69 9.23
C ILE A 92 -13.43 7.83 8.29
N GLY A 93 -12.60 7.53 7.28
CA GLY A 93 -12.15 8.57 6.37
C GLY A 93 -11.41 8.11 5.13
N ASN A 94 -11.25 9.07 4.22
CA ASN A 94 -10.43 8.98 3.03
C ASN A 94 -9.38 10.10 3.09
N PRO A 95 -8.21 9.84 3.68
CA PRO A 95 -7.16 10.84 3.84
C PRO A 95 -6.46 11.17 2.50
N PRO A 96 -5.77 12.32 2.38
CA PRO A 96 -5.05 12.68 1.17
C PRO A 96 -3.87 11.75 0.88
N TYR A 97 -3.76 11.24 -0.37
CA TYR A 97 -2.66 10.36 -0.84
C TYR A 97 -1.51 11.18 -1.44
N VAL A 98 -1.00 12.13 -0.66
CA VAL A 98 0.03 13.08 -1.11
C VAL A 98 1.35 12.79 -0.38
N GLU A 99 2.44 12.67 -1.15
CA GLU A 99 3.79 12.57 -0.59
C GLU A 99 4.13 13.86 0.17
N TYR A 100 4.55 13.74 1.43
CA TYR A 100 4.88 14.87 2.29
C TYR A 100 5.99 15.75 1.70
N SER A 101 6.93 15.15 0.98
CA SER A 101 7.99 15.87 0.27
C SER A 101 7.49 16.94 -0.70
N LYS A 102 6.26 16.83 -1.20
CA LYS A 102 5.65 17.80 -2.12
C LYS A 102 5.11 19.03 -1.41
N VAL A 103 4.69 18.88 -0.16
CA VAL A 103 4.01 19.93 0.62
C VAL A 103 4.83 20.48 1.79
N ARG A 104 5.94 19.85 2.14
CA ARG A 104 6.79 20.27 3.27
C ARG A 104 7.41 21.67 3.14
N LYS A 105 7.34 22.27 1.95
CA LYS A 105 7.76 23.66 1.71
C LYS A 105 6.67 24.66 2.10
N ASP A 106 5.41 24.22 2.10
CA ASP A 106 4.25 25.04 2.38
C ASP A 106 3.94 25.04 3.88
N TYR A 107 4.04 23.86 4.50
CA TYR A 107 3.90 23.67 5.95
C TYR A 107 4.69 22.45 6.43
N THR A 108 5.05 22.45 7.71
CA THR A 108 5.79 21.37 8.34
C THR A 108 4.92 20.59 9.32
N LEU A 109 5.25 19.32 9.52
CA LEU A 109 4.61 18.44 10.50
C LEU A 109 5.66 17.98 11.52
N SER A 110 5.40 18.20 12.80
CA SER A 110 6.28 17.80 13.90
C SER A 110 5.54 16.89 14.88
N ASN A 111 6.31 16.17 15.72
CA ASN A 111 5.77 15.30 16.78
C ASN A 111 4.91 14.12 16.28
N TYR A 112 5.25 13.59 15.10
CA TYR A 112 4.68 12.35 14.57
C TYR A 112 5.74 11.25 14.53
N SER A 113 5.37 10.03 14.94
CA SER A 113 6.22 8.84 14.89
C SER A 113 6.30 8.21 13.50
N VAL A 114 5.32 8.50 12.63
CA VAL A 114 5.15 7.94 11.30
C VAL A 114 5.79 8.77 10.18
N GLN A 115 6.77 9.61 10.48
CA GLN A 115 7.42 10.46 9.47
C GLN A 115 8.05 9.68 8.32
N GLU A 116 8.57 8.46 8.60
CA GLU A 116 9.15 7.57 7.60
C GLU A 116 8.13 7.13 6.52
N CYS A 117 6.83 7.12 6.84
CA CYS A 117 5.79 6.83 5.85
C CYS A 117 5.84 7.78 4.66
N GLY A 118 6.30 9.03 4.88
CA GLY A 118 6.50 10.04 3.85
C GLY A 118 5.22 10.44 3.09
N ASN A 119 4.02 10.08 3.59
CA ASN A 119 2.76 10.38 2.95
C ASN A 119 1.74 10.91 3.96
N LEU A 120 0.91 11.88 3.55
CA LEU A 120 -0.03 12.56 4.45
C LEU A 120 -1.02 11.61 5.11
N PHE A 121 -1.45 10.54 4.45
CA PHE A 121 -2.37 9.58 5.07
C PHE A 121 -1.78 8.92 6.33
N GLY A 122 -0.45 8.75 6.41
CA GLY A 122 0.22 8.25 7.61
C GLY A 122 0.02 9.17 8.82
N PHE A 123 0.19 10.46 8.64
CA PHE A 123 -0.03 11.46 9.70
C PHE A 123 -1.49 11.53 10.14
N VAL A 124 -2.44 11.44 9.18
CA VAL A 124 -3.87 11.37 9.49
C VAL A 124 -4.18 10.11 10.31
N CYS A 125 -3.60 8.98 9.93
CA CYS A 125 -3.75 7.72 10.64
C CYS A 125 -3.24 7.82 12.09
N GLU A 126 -2.06 8.39 12.33
CA GLU A 126 -1.54 8.61 13.68
C GLU A 126 -2.42 9.58 14.47
N ARG A 127 -2.91 10.67 13.86
CA ARG A 127 -3.85 11.59 14.49
C ARG A 127 -5.12 10.86 14.92
N ALA A 128 -5.72 10.07 14.03
CA ALA A 128 -6.91 9.29 14.32
C ALA A 128 -6.68 8.34 15.50
N ARG A 129 -5.52 7.68 15.55
CA ARG A 129 -5.15 6.80 16.67
C ARG A 129 -5.02 7.52 18.02
N ARG A 130 -4.65 8.79 18.02
CA ARG A 130 -4.53 9.59 19.24
C ARG A 130 -5.86 10.09 19.80
N ILE A 131 -6.91 10.17 18.96
CA ILE A 131 -8.22 10.74 19.33
C ILE A 131 -9.36 9.71 19.38
N ILE A 132 -9.10 8.46 18.98
CA ILE A 132 -10.09 7.38 19.10
C ILE A 132 -10.11 6.83 20.53
N SER A 133 -11.31 6.47 21.00
CA SER A 133 -11.48 5.81 22.30
C SER A 133 -10.92 4.37 22.28
N GLU A 134 -10.67 3.80 23.46
CA GLU A 134 -10.23 2.40 23.58
C GLU A 134 -11.25 1.41 23.01
N LYS A 135 -12.55 1.78 23.04
CA LYS A 135 -13.67 0.99 22.52
C LYS A 135 -14.05 1.37 21.08
N GLY A 136 -13.34 2.31 20.47
CA GLY A 136 -13.67 2.86 19.16
C GLY A 136 -13.19 2.00 18.00
N TYR A 137 -13.92 2.08 16.89
CA TYR A 137 -13.56 1.50 15.60
C TYR A 137 -12.92 2.52 14.69
N PHE A 138 -11.85 2.11 14.01
CA PHE A 138 -11.07 2.97 13.14
C PHE A 138 -10.97 2.39 11.74
N SER A 139 -11.36 3.15 10.72
CA SER A 139 -11.32 2.71 9.33
C SER A 139 -10.87 3.82 8.38
N LEU A 140 -9.90 3.52 7.54
CA LEU A 140 -9.50 4.40 6.45
C LEU A 140 -9.42 3.63 5.13
N ILE A 141 -9.66 4.35 4.03
CA ILE A 141 -9.32 3.90 2.69
C ILE A 141 -8.00 4.55 2.29
N VAL A 142 -6.98 3.75 1.99
CA VAL A 142 -5.60 4.20 1.76
C VAL A 142 -4.95 3.43 0.62
N PRO A 143 -3.83 3.91 0.04
CA PRO A 143 -3.07 3.15 -0.95
C PRO A 143 -2.64 1.78 -0.42
N ILE A 144 -2.67 0.77 -1.28
CA ILE A 144 -2.30 -0.62 -0.96
C ILE A 144 -0.86 -0.75 -0.41
N SER A 145 -0.02 0.25 -0.63
CA SER A 145 1.32 0.32 -0.05
C SER A 145 1.35 0.20 1.48
N VAL A 146 0.25 0.52 2.15
CA VAL A 146 0.12 0.39 3.62
C VAL A 146 0.41 -1.02 4.12
N ILE A 147 0.16 -2.06 3.31
CA ILE A 147 0.33 -3.47 3.71
C ILE A 147 1.54 -4.17 3.07
N CYS A 148 2.32 -3.50 2.22
CA CYS A 148 3.37 -4.17 1.46
C CYS A 148 4.62 -3.33 1.19
N THR A 149 4.79 -2.19 1.85
CA THR A 149 5.95 -1.32 1.64
C THR A 149 6.66 -1.06 2.96
N GLN A 150 7.98 -1.25 2.99
CA GLN A 150 8.80 -1.16 4.20
C GLN A 150 8.59 0.16 4.98
N ARG A 151 8.53 1.29 4.29
CA ARG A 151 8.29 2.59 4.93
C ARG A 151 6.96 2.71 5.70
N MET A 152 6.04 1.75 5.50
CA MET A 152 4.76 1.70 6.21
C MET A 152 4.78 0.85 7.48
N GLU A 153 5.91 0.23 7.81
CA GLU A 153 6.04 -0.63 8.99
C GLU A 153 5.72 0.10 10.30
N CYS A 154 6.22 1.33 10.46
CA CYS A 154 5.92 2.15 11.64
C CYS A 154 4.41 2.41 11.79
N LEU A 155 3.71 2.64 10.67
CA LEU A 155 2.27 2.85 10.64
C LEU A 155 1.48 1.57 10.97
N GLN A 156 1.91 0.43 10.46
CA GLN A 156 1.31 -0.87 10.79
C GLN A 156 1.46 -1.17 12.28
N LYS A 157 2.66 -1.01 12.84
CA LYS A 157 2.92 -1.19 14.27
C LYS A 157 2.04 -0.29 15.13
N LEU A 158 1.92 0.98 14.76
CA LEU A 158 1.08 1.94 15.47
C LEU A 158 -0.41 1.58 15.43
N SER A 159 -0.91 1.10 14.28
CA SER A 159 -2.33 0.99 14.01
C SER A 159 -2.88 -0.42 14.21
N PHE A 160 -2.09 -1.45 13.96
CA PHE A 160 -2.57 -2.84 13.88
C PHE A 160 -2.16 -3.71 15.08
N ASN A 161 -1.08 -3.38 15.79
CA ASN A 161 -0.63 -4.18 16.93
C ASN A 161 -1.69 -4.27 18.03
N SER A 162 -1.83 -5.46 18.61
CA SER A 162 -2.77 -5.78 19.69
C SER A 162 -4.23 -5.46 19.34
N LYS A 163 -4.60 -5.66 18.08
CA LYS A 163 -5.93 -5.38 17.54
C LYS A 163 -6.41 -6.53 16.66
N GLU A 164 -7.68 -6.53 16.42
CA GLU A 164 -8.28 -7.33 15.35
C GLU A 164 -8.47 -6.41 14.14
N VAL A 165 -7.90 -6.78 13.00
CA VAL A 165 -7.81 -5.94 11.81
C VAL A 165 -8.37 -6.65 10.60
N TRP A 166 -9.25 -5.99 9.85
CA TRP A 166 -9.76 -6.46 8.56
C TRP A 166 -9.22 -5.58 7.44
N LEU A 167 -8.66 -6.21 6.41
CA LEU A 167 -8.02 -5.56 5.28
C LEU A 167 -8.65 -6.05 3.98
N SER A 168 -9.38 -5.20 3.27
CA SER A 168 -9.89 -5.50 1.93
C SER A 168 -9.10 -4.75 0.86
N ASN A 169 -8.69 -5.49 -0.20
CA ASN A 169 -7.67 -5.04 -1.14
C ASN A 169 -8.22 -4.95 -2.56
N TYR A 170 -8.20 -3.77 -3.18
CA TYR A 170 -8.90 -3.48 -4.42
C TYR A 170 -7.95 -3.12 -5.56
N ALA A 171 -8.18 -3.75 -6.70
CA ALA A 171 -7.58 -3.39 -7.97
C ALA A 171 -8.16 -2.08 -8.52
N GLU A 172 -7.39 -1.43 -9.40
CA GLU A 172 -7.84 -0.26 -10.15
C GLU A 172 -8.40 -0.63 -11.54
N ARG A 173 -8.37 -1.91 -11.91
CA ARG A 173 -8.86 -2.45 -13.20
C ARG A 173 -9.42 -3.86 -13.02
N PRO A 174 -10.48 -4.21 -13.75
CA PRO A 174 -11.17 -3.43 -14.78
C PRO A 174 -11.91 -2.20 -14.25
N SER A 175 -12.34 -2.19 -12.99
CA SER A 175 -12.99 -1.05 -12.34
C SER A 175 -12.22 -0.54 -11.13
N LYS A 176 -12.43 0.73 -10.76
CA LYS A 176 -11.75 1.42 -9.68
C LYS A 176 -12.75 2.01 -8.66
N LEU A 177 -12.34 2.11 -7.39
CA LEU A 177 -13.20 2.62 -6.33
C LEU A 177 -13.52 4.12 -6.51
N PHE A 178 -12.58 4.92 -7.01
CA PHE A 178 -12.77 6.35 -7.27
C PHE A 178 -12.68 6.68 -8.75
N THR A 179 -13.64 7.41 -9.27
CA THR A 179 -13.55 8.02 -10.61
C THR A 179 -12.42 9.05 -10.62
N GLY A 180 -11.57 9.02 -11.67
CA GLY A 180 -10.46 9.98 -11.80
C GLY A 180 -9.15 9.55 -11.14
N ALA A 181 -9.14 8.62 -10.16
CA ALA A 181 -7.91 8.15 -9.50
C ALA A 181 -7.52 6.74 -9.94
N GLU A 182 -6.29 6.58 -10.44
CA GLU A 182 -5.69 5.27 -10.75
C GLU A 182 -4.78 4.82 -9.60
N VAL A 183 -5.39 4.37 -8.51
CA VAL A 183 -4.70 3.95 -7.28
C VAL A 183 -5.24 2.61 -6.81
N LEU A 184 -4.33 1.70 -6.50
CA LEU A 184 -4.64 0.44 -5.84
C LEU A 184 -4.87 0.72 -4.36
N LEU A 185 -5.98 0.27 -3.81
CA LEU A 185 -6.47 0.68 -2.50
C LEU A 185 -6.63 -0.49 -1.54
N THR A 186 -6.44 -0.21 -0.27
CA THR A 186 -6.83 -1.05 0.85
C THR A 186 -7.80 -0.26 1.73
N ILE A 187 -8.93 -0.86 2.08
CA ILE A 187 -9.77 -0.39 3.17
C ILE A 187 -9.42 -1.26 4.38
N PHE A 188 -9.03 -0.63 5.47
CA PHE A 188 -8.83 -1.33 6.71
C PHE A 188 -9.83 -0.92 7.77
N VAL A 189 -10.24 -1.87 8.59
CA VAL A 189 -11.04 -1.67 9.80
C VAL A 189 -10.27 -2.24 10.97
N VAL A 190 -10.03 -1.43 11.97
CA VAL A 190 -9.36 -1.80 13.21
C VAL A 190 -10.39 -1.80 14.34
N SER A 191 -10.53 -2.91 15.04
CA SER A 191 -11.42 -3.03 16.20
C SER A 191 -10.86 -2.33 17.43
N PRO A 192 -11.69 -2.16 18.46
CA PRO A 192 -11.23 -1.90 19.81
C PRO A 192 -10.15 -2.90 20.25
N LYS A 193 -9.34 -2.49 21.24
CA LYS A 193 -8.32 -3.36 21.83
C LYS A 193 -8.94 -4.66 22.33
N LYS A 194 -8.40 -5.79 21.91
CA LYS A 194 -8.78 -7.14 22.37
C LYS A 194 -7.56 -7.85 22.98
N ASN A 195 -7.80 -8.95 23.68
CA ASN A 195 -6.73 -9.78 24.26
C ASN A 195 -6.03 -10.66 23.21
N SER A 196 -6.57 -10.75 21.99
CA SER A 196 -6.00 -11.50 20.87
C SER A 196 -5.71 -10.56 19.70
N GLU A 197 -4.61 -10.81 19.02
CA GLU A 197 -4.20 -10.13 17.79
C GLU A 197 -4.55 -11.03 16.60
N SER A 198 -5.38 -10.55 15.68
CA SER A 198 -5.77 -11.29 14.48
C SER A 198 -5.87 -10.34 13.30
N ILE A 199 -5.31 -10.75 12.18
CA ILE A 199 -5.39 -10.02 10.92
C ILE A 199 -6.19 -10.85 9.92
N TYR A 200 -7.26 -10.28 9.40
CA TYR A 200 -8.10 -10.85 8.35
C TYR A 200 -7.89 -10.07 7.06
N THR A 201 -7.66 -10.78 5.97
CA THR A 201 -7.43 -10.16 4.67
C THR A 201 -8.36 -10.73 3.60
N THR A 202 -8.66 -9.94 2.58
CA THR A 202 -9.22 -10.47 1.34
C THR A 202 -8.10 -10.75 0.34
N SER A 203 -8.36 -11.56 -0.67
CA SER A 203 -7.54 -11.58 -1.87
C SER A 203 -7.49 -10.19 -2.53
N PHE A 204 -6.64 -10.03 -3.55
CA PHE A 204 -6.61 -8.83 -4.39
C PHE A 204 -7.84 -8.82 -5.32
N ILE A 205 -8.84 -7.99 -4.98
CA ILE A 205 -10.17 -7.98 -5.59
C ILE A 205 -10.13 -7.23 -6.92
N LYS A 206 -10.42 -7.95 -8.01
CA LYS A 206 -10.71 -7.39 -9.33
C LYS A 206 -12.21 -7.49 -9.57
N TRP A 207 -12.85 -6.40 -9.95
CA TRP A 207 -14.30 -6.31 -10.09
C TRP A 207 -14.69 -5.47 -11.31
N LYS A 208 -15.89 -5.70 -11.85
CA LYS A 208 -16.46 -4.95 -12.97
C LYS A 208 -17.41 -3.87 -12.45
N SER A 209 -17.64 -2.81 -13.25
CA SER A 209 -18.50 -1.67 -12.86
C SER A 209 -19.91 -2.08 -12.45
N GLU A 210 -20.44 -3.11 -13.07
CA GLU A 210 -21.77 -3.67 -12.80
C GLU A 210 -21.88 -4.32 -11.41
N GLU A 211 -20.74 -4.73 -10.83
CA GLU A 211 -20.68 -5.36 -9.51
C GLU A 211 -20.57 -4.33 -8.36
N ARG A 212 -20.56 -3.02 -8.68
CA ARG A 212 -20.29 -1.98 -7.68
C ARG A 212 -21.29 -1.98 -6.52
N SER A 213 -22.56 -2.18 -6.77
CA SER A 213 -23.62 -2.17 -5.73
C SER A 213 -23.49 -3.31 -4.72
N ILE A 214 -22.91 -4.45 -5.13
CA ILE A 214 -22.77 -5.66 -4.32
C ILE A 214 -21.31 -5.95 -3.95
N LEU A 215 -20.39 -5.02 -4.24
CA LEU A 215 -18.96 -5.24 -4.07
C LEU A 215 -18.60 -5.61 -2.63
N PHE A 216 -19.18 -4.92 -1.65
CA PHE A 216 -18.88 -5.14 -0.24
C PHE A 216 -19.60 -6.36 0.34
N GLU A 217 -20.72 -6.78 -0.25
CA GLU A 217 -21.46 -7.99 0.16
C GLU A 217 -20.71 -9.27 -0.20
N LYS A 218 -19.86 -9.21 -1.24
CA LYS A 218 -19.06 -10.36 -1.73
C LYS A 218 -17.70 -10.50 -1.07
N LEU A 219 -17.38 -9.73 -0.04
CA LEU A 219 -16.08 -9.80 0.61
C LEU A 219 -15.92 -11.11 1.39
N ILE A 220 -14.87 -11.85 1.04
CA ILE A 220 -14.46 -13.04 1.77
C ILE A 220 -13.16 -12.71 2.49
N TYR A 221 -13.18 -12.79 3.81
CA TYR A 221 -12.02 -12.60 4.65
C TYR A 221 -11.48 -13.93 5.13
N SER A 222 -10.17 -14.09 5.06
CA SER A 222 -9.44 -15.21 5.66
C SER A 222 -8.51 -14.70 6.75
N GLU A 223 -8.39 -15.45 7.82
CA GLU A 223 -7.38 -15.15 8.84
C GLU A 223 -5.99 -15.32 8.25
N ASN A 224 -5.16 -14.30 8.44
CA ASN A 224 -3.79 -14.26 7.98
C ASN A 224 -2.86 -14.71 9.12
N SER A 225 -2.45 -15.97 9.09
CA SER A 225 -1.59 -16.56 10.12
C SER A 225 -0.10 -16.32 9.86
N LEU A 226 0.28 -15.66 8.75
CA LEU A 226 1.65 -15.50 8.33
C LEU A 226 1.93 -14.07 7.85
N GLN A 227 2.95 -13.46 8.42
CA GLN A 227 3.61 -12.31 7.81
C GLN A 227 4.70 -12.80 6.84
N ALA A 228 4.69 -12.31 5.60
CA ALA A 228 5.72 -12.65 4.63
C ALA A 228 7.07 -12.04 5.02
N LYS A 229 7.04 -10.84 5.57
CA LYS A 229 8.12 -10.04 6.16
C LYS A 229 7.50 -9.16 7.25
N ASP A 230 8.30 -8.52 8.06
CA ASP A 230 7.84 -7.68 9.17
C ASP A 230 6.85 -6.57 8.75
N TYR A 231 6.94 -6.09 7.49
CA TYR A 231 6.08 -5.03 6.94
C TYR A 231 5.14 -5.49 5.81
N VAL A 232 5.12 -6.78 5.45
CA VAL A 232 4.23 -7.32 4.41
C VAL A 232 3.13 -8.13 5.05
N ILE A 233 1.90 -7.66 4.91
CA ILE A 233 0.70 -8.41 5.24
C ILE A 233 0.16 -9.03 3.95
N PRO A 234 0.30 -10.35 3.75
CA PRO A 234 -0.15 -11.03 2.54
C PRO A 234 -1.66 -10.90 2.33
N LYS A 235 -2.09 -10.74 1.08
CA LYS A 235 -3.51 -10.63 0.70
C LYS A 235 -4.18 -12.00 0.59
N ILE A 236 -4.29 -12.70 1.72
CA ILE A 236 -4.89 -14.03 1.83
C ILE A 236 -6.41 -13.93 1.70
N GLY A 237 -6.98 -14.57 0.68
CA GLY A 237 -8.44 -14.63 0.49
C GLY A 237 -9.04 -15.99 0.87
N TYR A 238 -8.21 -17.05 0.86
CA TYR A 238 -8.64 -18.41 1.18
C TYR A 238 -7.64 -19.10 2.12
N LYS A 239 -8.15 -19.90 3.05
CA LYS A 239 -7.32 -20.60 4.04
C LYS A 239 -6.19 -21.43 3.41
N ILE A 240 -6.43 -22.07 2.27
CA ILE A 240 -5.43 -22.87 1.55
C ILE A 240 -4.20 -22.05 1.13
N GLU A 241 -4.34 -20.74 0.91
CA GLU A 241 -3.22 -19.87 0.54
C GLU A 241 -2.21 -19.71 1.68
N ASN A 242 -2.65 -19.79 2.95
CA ASN A 242 -1.75 -19.86 4.09
C ASN A 242 -0.89 -21.14 4.04
N ASP A 243 -1.49 -22.27 3.69
CA ASP A 243 -0.78 -23.56 3.64
C ASP A 243 0.22 -23.60 2.47
N ILE A 244 -0.17 -23.07 1.31
CA ILE A 244 0.74 -22.89 0.17
C ILE A 244 1.92 -22.00 0.57
N LEU A 245 1.64 -20.84 1.18
CA LEU A 245 2.68 -19.90 1.59
C LEU A 245 3.64 -20.50 2.63
N LYS A 246 3.12 -21.29 3.58
CA LYS A 246 3.94 -22.06 4.54
C LYS A 246 4.86 -23.06 3.84
N LYS A 247 4.33 -23.82 2.87
CA LYS A 247 5.08 -24.82 2.13
C LYS A 247 6.23 -24.20 1.34
N ILE A 248 5.97 -23.14 0.56
CA ILE A 248 7.01 -22.51 -0.25
C ILE A 248 8.09 -21.82 0.60
N LYS A 249 7.76 -21.37 1.82
CA LYS A 249 8.72 -20.75 2.76
C LYS A 249 9.52 -21.74 3.58
N LYS A 250 9.14 -23.01 3.62
CA LYS A 250 9.74 -24.03 4.50
C LYS A 250 11.24 -24.18 4.33
N GLY A 251 11.78 -23.98 3.12
CA GLY A 251 13.22 -24.09 2.83
C GLY A 251 14.07 -22.93 3.38
N GLY A 252 13.47 -21.82 3.78
CA GLY A 252 14.16 -20.64 4.31
C GLY A 252 15.07 -19.91 3.32
N LYS A 253 15.25 -20.45 2.11
CA LYS A 253 16.06 -19.82 1.06
C LYS A 253 15.21 -18.92 0.17
N ILE A 254 15.84 -17.90 -0.37
CA ILE A 254 15.22 -16.92 -1.25
C ILE A 254 16.05 -16.77 -2.53
N LEU A 255 15.44 -16.31 -3.60
CA LEU A 255 16.07 -16.17 -4.92
C LEU A 255 17.35 -15.31 -4.88
N ALA A 256 17.48 -14.41 -3.91
CA ALA A 256 18.69 -13.61 -3.72
C ALA A 256 19.97 -14.45 -3.62
N PHE A 257 19.91 -15.68 -3.11
CA PHE A 257 21.08 -16.57 -3.00
C PHE A 257 21.61 -17.10 -4.34
N ASP A 258 20.76 -17.08 -5.38
CA ASP A 258 21.13 -17.52 -6.73
C ASP A 258 21.63 -16.37 -7.61
N LEU A 259 21.53 -15.12 -7.15
CA LEU A 259 21.91 -13.94 -7.91
C LEU A 259 23.42 -13.68 -7.88
N GLN A 260 23.91 -13.08 -8.96
CA GLN A 260 25.26 -12.54 -9.09
C GLN A 260 25.20 -11.02 -9.25
N ARG A 261 26.29 -10.33 -8.92
CA ARG A 261 26.41 -8.88 -9.17
C ARG A 261 26.57 -8.57 -10.63
N GLU A 262 27.30 -9.44 -11.35
CA GLU A 262 27.59 -9.32 -12.79
C GLU A 262 27.74 -10.72 -13.41
N GLY A 263 27.73 -10.81 -14.74
CA GLY A 263 27.90 -12.07 -15.44
C GLY A 263 27.30 -12.07 -16.86
N GLN A 264 27.43 -13.20 -17.55
CA GLN A 264 26.93 -13.39 -18.91
C GLN A 264 25.46 -13.87 -18.94
N HIS A 265 25.00 -14.56 -17.88
CA HIS A 265 23.68 -15.20 -17.86
C HIS A 265 22.63 -14.23 -17.30
N LYS A 266 22.00 -13.46 -18.19
CA LYS A 266 21.02 -12.43 -17.87
C LYS A 266 19.58 -12.90 -18.06
N ILE A 267 18.70 -12.47 -17.15
CA ILE A 267 17.24 -12.50 -17.32
C ILE A 267 16.77 -11.06 -17.41
N PHE A 268 16.02 -10.74 -18.45
CA PHE A 268 15.45 -9.42 -18.67
C PHE A 268 13.99 -9.39 -18.21
N TYR A 269 13.59 -8.29 -17.61
CA TYR A 269 12.22 -8.06 -17.17
C TYR A 269 11.90 -6.57 -17.14
N ARG A 270 10.61 -6.23 -17.01
CA ARG A 270 10.15 -4.85 -16.94
C ARG A 270 9.77 -4.48 -15.52
N ILE A 271 10.35 -3.40 -14.96
CA ILE A 271 10.03 -2.90 -13.61
C ILE A 271 8.62 -2.35 -13.56
N GLY A 272 8.23 -1.44 -14.44
CA GLY A 272 6.96 -0.73 -14.36
C GLY A 272 6.08 -0.82 -15.59
N GLY A 273 4.81 -0.46 -15.47
CA GLY A 273 3.84 -0.37 -16.55
C GLY A 273 3.15 -1.68 -16.95
N GLY A 274 3.53 -2.82 -16.37
CA GLY A 274 2.81 -4.09 -16.54
C GLY A 274 1.84 -4.32 -15.38
N ARG A 275 0.53 -4.16 -15.63
CA ARG A 275 -0.51 -4.33 -14.61
C ARG A 275 -1.08 -5.76 -14.57
N TYR A 276 -0.53 -6.63 -15.40
CA TYR A 276 -0.96 -8.01 -15.58
C TYR A 276 0.20 -8.97 -15.37
N TRP A 277 0.22 -10.06 -16.11
CA TRP A 277 1.26 -11.07 -16.07
C TRP A 277 2.65 -10.47 -16.30
N LYS A 278 3.65 -10.93 -15.57
CA LYS A 278 5.03 -10.49 -15.69
C LYS A 278 5.77 -11.41 -16.66
N VAL A 279 6.51 -10.82 -17.58
CA VAL A 279 7.28 -11.54 -18.60
C VAL A 279 8.76 -11.44 -18.28
N PHE A 280 9.42 -12.60 -18.33
CA PHE A 280 10.87 -12.75 -18.13
C PHE A 280 11.45 -13.41 -19.37
N THR A 281 12.54 -12.84 -19.91
CA THR A 281 13.18 -13.32 -21.14
C THR A 281 14.67 -13.49 -20.98
N ASP A 282 15.30 -14.36 -21.81
CA ASP A 282 16.74 -14.52 -21.90
C ASP A 282 17.37 -13.59 -22.95
N PHE A 283 16.59 -12.72 -23.53
CA PHE A 283 16.98 -11.70 -24.52
C PHE A 283 16.33 -10.36 -24.16
N SER A 284 17.01 -9.24 -24.54
CA SER A 284 16.43 -7.91 -24.41
C SER A 284 15.31 -7.73 -25.44
N PRO A 285 14.06 -7.38 -25.01
CA PRO A 285 12.95 -7.11 -25.90
C PRO A 285 13.26 -5.96 -26.88
N ASN A 286 12.70 -6.02 -28.08
CA ASN A 286 12.87 -4.95 -29.06
C ASN A 286 12.20 -3.65 -28.58
N PHE A 287 12.99 -2.59 -28.50
CA PHE A 287 12.53 -1.24 -28.20
C PHE A 287 13.22 -0.23 -29.11
N ILE A 288 12.42 0.55 -29.82
CA ILE A 288 12.87 1.55 -30.79
C ILE A 288 12.27 2.91 -30.40
N LEU A 289 13.10 3.90 -30.23
CA LEU A 289 12.70 5.27 -29.93
C LEU A 289 13.09 6.20 -31.09
N ASN A 290 12.10 6.82 -31.72
CA ASN A 290 12.29 7.73 -32.86
C ASN A 290 13.16 7.10 -33.96
N GLY A 291 12.90 5.83 -34.28
CA GLY A 291 13.63 5.07 -35.30
C GLY A 291 14.96 4.47 -34.86
N VAL A 292 15.45 4.77 -33.67
CA VAL A 292 16.73 4.25 -33.16
C VAL A 292 16.48 3.10 -32.18
N LYS A 293 17.11 1.94 -32.43
CA LYS A 293 17.05 0.79 -31.50
C LYS A 293 17.80 1.14 -30.20
N THR A 294 17.12 1.00 -29.07
CA THR A 294 17.68 1.33 -27.77
C THR A 294 17.08 0.41 -26.68
N ILE A 295 17.41 0.64 -25.42
CA ILE A 295 16.89 -0.10 -24.25
C ILE A 295 15.83 0.78 -23.57
N SER A 296 14.69 0.18 -23.21
CA SER A 296 13.67 0.88 -22.46
C SER A 296 14.17 1.25 -21.05
N SER A 297 13.92 2.48 -20.61
CA SER A 297 14.24 2.93 -19.25
C SER A 297 13.53 2.12 -18.14
N ARG A 298 12.55 1.30 -18.53
CA ARG A 298 11.82 0.40 -17.61
C ARG A 298 12.30 -1.04 -17.69
N GLU A 299 13.22 -1.36 -18.59
CA GLU A 299 13.85 -2.67 -18.64
C GLU A 299 14.89 -2.79 -17.53
N ASN A 300 14.94 -3.95 -16.91
CA ASN A 300 15.95 -4.32 -15.93
C ASN A 300 16.38 -5.76 -16.16
N TYR A 301 17.45 -6.17 -15.51
CA TYR A 301 17.98 -7.53 -15.62
C TYR A 301 18.56 -8.04 -14.30
N LEU A 302 18.67 -9.37 -14.21
CA LEU A 302 19.31 -10.09 -13.12
C LEU A 302 20.38 -11.00 -13.70
N PHE A 303 21.49 -11.21 -12.96
CA PHE A 303 22.58 -12.09 -13.34
C PHE A 303 22.56 -13.39 -12.55
N PHE A 304 22.94 -14.50 -13.18
CA PHE A 304 22.98 -15.83 -12.59
C PHE A 304 24.29 -16.54 -12.88
N LYS A 305 24.64 -17.57 -12.05
CA LYS A 305 25.90 -18.29 -12.10
C LYS A 305 26.12 -19.08 -13.39
N SER A 306 25.07 -19.69 -13.94
CA SER A 306 25.17 -20.60 -15.07
C SER A 306 23.92 -20.53 -15.94
N GLU A 307 24.04 -21.04 -17.18
CA GLU A 307 22.94 -21.14 -18.11
C GLU A 307 21.79 -22.03 -17.62
N PRO A 308 22.03 -23.21 -17.02
CA PRO A 308 20.97 -24.03 -16.44
C PRO A 308 20.19 -23.30 -15.33
N ASN A 309 20.91 -22.61 -14.42
CA ASN A 309 20.28 -21.84 -13.34
C ASN A 309 19.41 -20.73 -13.91
N LYS A 310 19.92 -19.95 -14.87
CA LYS A 310 19.19 -18.89 -15.56
C LYS A 310 17.89 -19.44 -16.16
N LYS A 311 17.98 -20.55 -16.91
CA LYS A 311 16.82 -21.17 -17.57
C LYS A 311 15.78 -21.66 -16.57
N ALA A 312 16.18 -22.36 -15.52
CA ALA A 312 15.27 -22.82 -14.48
C ALA A 312 14.54 -21.63 -13.83
N ILE A 313 15.27 -20.56 -13.52
CA ILE A 313 14.69 -19.37 -12.88
C ILE A 313 13.72 -18.63 -13.83
N ILE A 314 13.99 -18.56 -15.14
CA ILE A 314 13.01 -18.03 -16.11
C ILE A 314 11.69 -18.78 -16.02
N SER A 315 11.74 -20.12 -16.02
CA SER A 315 10.53 -20.94 -15.87
C SER A 315 9.79 -20.62 -14.57
N ILE A 316 10.50 -20.56 -13.45
CA ILE A 316 9.92 -20.30 -12.13
C ILE A 316 9.27 -18.91 -12.06
N LEU A 317 9.97 -17.87 -12.51
CA LEU A 317 9.44 -16.51 -12.53
C LEU A 317 8.30 -16.33 -13.54
N SER A 318 8.17 -17.22 -14.53
CA SER A 318 7.07 -17.25 -15.49
C SER A 318 5.89 -18.13 -15.05
N SER A 319 5.95 -18.76 -13.87
CA SER A 319 4.92 -19.65 -13.33
C SER A 319 3.71 -18.93 -12.75
N SER A 320 2.60 -19.62 -12.66
CA SER A 320 1.42 -19.16 -11.93
C SER A 320 1.70 -19.02 -10.44
N LEU A 321 2.56 -19.86 -9.87
CA LEU A 321 2.98 -19.80 -8.48
C LEU A 321 3.72 -18.49 -8.14
N PHE A 322 4.68 -18.09 -8.99
CA PHE A 322 5.37 -16.82 -8.80
C PHE A 322 4.42 -15.63 -8.95
N TYR A 323 3.55 -15.64 -9.97
CA TYR A 323 2.58 -14.57 -10.18
C TYR A 323 1.60 -14.44 -9.01
N TRP A 324 1.11 -15.56 -8.47
CA TRP A 324 0.30 -15.58 -7.26
C TRP A 324 1.05 -14.98 -6.07
N TYR A 325 2.30 -15.39 -5.83
CA TYR A 325 3.13 -14.85 -4.75
C TYR A 325 3.35 -13.34 -4.91
N PHE A 326 3.60 -12.88 -6.13
CA PHE A 326 3.73 -11.46 -6.44
C PHE A 326 2.46 -10.68 -6.09
N ILE A 327 1.29 -11.16 -6.50
CA ILE A 327 0.00 -10.55 -6.15
C ILE A 327 -0.21 -10.54 -4.63
N LEU A 328 0.14 -11.63 -3.97
CA LEU A 328 -0.05 -11.81 -2.54
C LEU A 328 0.77 -10.82 -1.70
N THR A 329 2.01 -10.55 -2.08
CA THR A 329 3.01 -9.89 -1.21
C THR A 329 3.41 -8.48 -1.62
N THR A 330 3.10 -8.04 -2.85
CA THR A 330 3.57 -6.76 -3.38
C THR A 330 2.46 -5.73 -3.57
N ASN A 331 2.82 -4.56 -4.11
CA ASN A 331 1.86 -3.53 -4.51
C ASN A 331 1.05 -3.88 -5.77
N CYS A 332 1.23 -5.06 -6.37
CA CYS A 332 0.55 -5.56 -7.57
C CYS A 332 0.75 -4.71 -8.84
N ARG A 333 1.64 -3.72 -8.84
CA ARG A 333 1.86 -2.80 -9.96
C ARG A 333 3.26 -2.93 -10.54
N ASP A 334 4.27 -2.57 -9.77
CA ASP A 334 5.65 -2.54 -10.20
C ASP A 334 6.39 -3.79 -9.71
N MET A 335 7.30 -4.32 -10.55
CA MET A 335 8.16 -5.45 -10.23
C MET A 335 9.52 -4.91 -9.78
N ASN A 336 9.66 -4.60 -8.49
CA ASN A 336 10.93 -4.11 -7.98
C ASN A 336 11.94 -5.26 -7.84
N PRO A 337 13.26 -4.98 -7.93
CA PRO A 337 14.27 -6.00 -7.70
C PRO A 337 14.13 -6.74 -6.35
N SER A 338 13.67 -6.05 -5.31
CA SER A 338 13.39 -6.65 -4.00
C SER A 338 12.27 -7.70 -4.06
N ASP A 339 11.23 -7.47 -4.86
CA ASP A 339 10.09 -8.38 -4.99
C ASP A 339 10.52 -9.74 -5.58
N LEU A 340 11.50 -9.71 -6.52
CA LEU A 340 12.10 -10.91 -7.09
C LEU A 340 13.05 -11.60 -6.11
N LYS A 341 13.95 -10.84 -5.49
CA LYS A 341 14.98 -11.35 -4.57
C LYS A 341 14.40 -12.11 -3.39
N GLU A 342 13.25 -11.69 -2.91
CA GLU A 342 12.59 -12.25 -1.74
C GLU A 342 11.66 -13.42 -2.05
N PHE A 343 11.52 -13.82 -3.31
CA PHE A 343 10.75 -15.01 -3.65
C PHE A 343 11.36 -16.24 -2.96
N PRO A 344 10.58 -17.03 -2.19
CA PRO A 344 11.10 -18.14 -1.39
C PRO A 344 11.42 -19.35 -2.26
N PHE A 345 12.57 -19.29 -2.93
CA PHE A 345 13.09 -20.31 -3.83
C PHE A 345 14.60 -20.24 -3.96
N SER A 346 15.26 -21.40 -4.13
CA SER A 346 16.67 -21.50 -4.57
C SER A 346 16.83 -22.67 -5.52
N VAL A 347 17.63 -22.48 -6.56
CA VAL A 347 18.01 -23.56 -7.50
C VAL A 347 18.69 -24.73 -6.80
N ALA A 348 19.43 -24.44 -5.71
CA ALA A 348 20.12 -25.48 -4.93
C ALA A 348 19.17 -26.50 -4.27
N ASP A 349 17.88 -26.18 -4.15
CA ASP A 349 16.89 -27.11 -3.57
C ASP A 349 16.18 -27.96 -4.62
N LEU A 350 16.45 -27.72 -5.91
CA LEU A 350 15.89 -28.52 -7.01
C LEU A 350 16.58 -29.88 -7.12
N LYS A 351 15.79 -30.91 -7.31
CA LYS A 351 16.31 -32.19 -7.79
C LYS A 351 16.86 -32.03 -9.21
N PRO A 352 17.91 -32.81 -9.60
CA PRO A 352 18.50 -32.71 -10.95
C PRO A 352 17.51 -32.89 -12.10
N GLU A 353 16.53 -33.78 -11.94
CA GLU A 353 15.47 -33.99 -12.93
C GLU A 353 14.59 -32.74 -13.10
N ASN A 354 14.20 -32.06 -12.02
CA ASN A 354 13.40 -30.86 -12.07
C ASN A 354 14.17 -29.69 -12.68
N LEU A 355 15.47 -29.54 -12.34
CA LEU A 355 16.35 -28.54 -12.96
C LEU A 355 16.42 -28.73 -14.48
N LYS A 356 16.60 -29.98 -14.94
CA LYS A 356 16.65 -30.32 -16.37
C LYS A 356 15.32 -30.02 -17.06
N MET A 357 14.19 -30.40 -16.44
CA MET A 357 12.86 -30.16 -17.00
C MET A 357 12.53 -28.68 -17.09
N LEU A 358 12.75 -27.91 -16.02
CA LEU A 358 12.54 -26.46 -16.02
C LEU A 358 13.41 -25.75 -17.03
N SER A 359 14.68 -26.19 -17.19
CA SER A 359 15.57 -25.65 -18.20
C SER A 359 15.08 -25.90 -19.64
N LYS A 360 14.52 -27.09 -19.91
CA LYS A 360 13.90 -27.43 -21.19
C LYS A 360 12.66 -26.55 -21.46
N LEU A 361 11.74 -26.48 -20.50
CA LEU A 361 10.50 -25.68 -20.59
C LEU A 361 10.78 -24.18 -20.77
N SER A 362 11.85 -23.66 -20.16
CA SER A 362 12.31 -22.29 -20.41
C SER A 362 12.69 -22.07 -21.88
N GLY A 363 13.39 -23.01 -22.49
CA GLY A 363 13.74 -22.93 -23.92
C GLY A 363 12.48 -22.89 -24.80
N GLU A 364 11.55 -23.79 -24.55
CA GLU A 364 10.27 -23.83 -25.27
C GLU A 364 9.47 -22.52 -25.09
N LEU A 365 9.42 -22.00 -23.87
CA LEU A 365 8.76 -20.73 -23.55
C LEU A 365 9.38 -19.54 -24.30
N MET A 366 10.72 -19.47 -24.39
CA MET A 366 11.41 -18.39 -25.12
C MET A 366 11.15 -18.44 -26.62
N VAL A 367 11.06 -19.64 -27.21
CA VAL A 367 10.68 -19.81 -28.62
C VAL A 367 9.23 -19.37 -28.82
N ASP A 368 8.34 -19.78 -27.94
CA ASP A 368 6.93 -19.44 -28.01
C ASP A 368 6.67 -17.94 -27.82
N TYR A 369 7.36 -17.29 -26.86
CA TYR A 369 7.30 -15.84 -26.67
C TYR A 369 7.76 -15.06 -27.91
N LYS A 370 8.83 -15.49 -28.58
CA LYS A 370 9.29 -14.86 -29.81
C LYS A 370 8.28 -15.01 -30.94
N LYS A 371 7.73 -16.22 -31.11
CA LYS A 371 6.74 -16.55 -32.15
C LYS A 371 5.44 -15.74 -31.98
N ASN A 372 4.95 -15.62 -30.75
CA ASN A 372 3.65 -15.01 -30.45
C ASN A 372 3.76 -13.50 -30.09
N SER A 373 4.96 -12.93 -30.05
CA SER A 373 5.10 -11.49 -29.77
C SER A 373 4.80 -10.63 -30.99
N GLN A 374 4.41 -9.39 -30.79
CA GLN A 374 4.13 -8.40 -31.83
C GLN A 374 4.86 -7.09 -31.55
N LEU A 375 5.30 -6.41 -32.60
CA LEU A 375 5.75 -5.03 -32.48
C LEU A 375 4.53 -4.11 -32.46
N LYS A 376 4.46 -3.25 -31.45
CA LYS A 376 3.41 -2.24 -31.27
C LYS A 376 4.02 -0.85 -31.34
N GLU A 377 3.28 0.06 -31.94
CA GLU A 377 3.66 1.46 -32.03
C GLU A 377 2.79 2.32 -31.12
N LYS A 378 3.41 3.31 -30.53
CA LYS A 378 2.76 4.32 -29.70
C LYS A 378 3.44 5.67 -29.89
N VAL A 379 2.64 6.70 -30.06
CA VAL A 379 3.13 8.09 -30.05
C VAL A 379 2.97 8.65 -28.64
N SER A 380 4.03 9.24 -28.12
CA SER A 380 4.03 9.92 -26.83
C SER A 380 4.37 11.40 -27.02
N ALA A 381 3.56 12.29 -26.51
CA ALA A 381 3.80 13.73 -26.56
C ALA A 381 5.14 14.15 -25.90
N LYS A 382 5.64 13.35 -24.94
CA LYS A 382 6.90 13.64 -24.21
C LYS A 382 8.15 13.04 -24.88
N THR A 383 8.01 11.87 -25.53
CA THR A 383 9.17 11.07 -25.97
C THR A 383 9.17 10.75 -27.45
N GLY A 384 8.12 11.12 -28.21
CA GLY A 384 8.00 10.84 -29.63
C GLY A 384 7.48 9.44 -29.94
N ASN A 385 7.93 8.88 -31.10
CA ASN A 385 7.49 7.59 -31.59
C ASN A 385 8.22 6.45 -30.87
N ILE A 386 7.44 5.52 -30.31
CA ILE A 386 7.94 4.35 -29.59
C ILE A 386 7.41 3.10 -30.28
N THR A 387 8.32 2.22 -30.73
CA THR A 387 7.98 0.85 -31.14
C THR A 387 8.52 -0.10 -30.10
N TYR A 388 7.69 -1.01 -29.59
CA TYR A 388 8.07 -1.96 -28.54
C TYR A 388 7.52 -3.35 -28.82
N GLN A 389 8.22 -4.36 -28.33
CA GLN A 389 7.78 -5.76 -28.40
C GLN A 389 6.76 -6.06 -27.30
N GLU A 390 5.57 -6.49 -27.71
CA GLU A 390 4.50 -6.90 -26.81
C GLU A 390 4.36 -8.43 -26.79
N PHE A 391 4.34 -9.00 -25.58
CA PHE A 391 4.22 -10.43 -25.37
C PHE A 391 2.80 -10.78 -24.92
N TYR A 392 2.35 -11.99 -25.30
CA TYR A 392 1.02 -12.52 -24.97
C TYR A 392 1.11 -13.84 -24.18
N PRO A 393 1.46 -13.80 -22.87
CA PRO A 393 1.66 -15.02 -22.06
C PRO A 393 0.48 -15.99 -22.04
N ARG A 394 -0.74 -15.49 -22.28
CA ARG A 394 -1.95 -16.34 -22.40
C ARG A 394 -1.83 -17.40 -23.50
N LEU A 395 -1.07 -17.11 -24.56
CA LEU A 395 -0.85 -18.06 -25.66
C LEU A 395 0.16 -19.13 -25.28
N SER A 396 1.04 -18.85 -24.32
CA SER A 396 2.03 -19.77 -23.76
C SER A 396 1.52 -20.56 -22.56
N LYS A 397 0.21 -20.46 -22.24
CA LYS A 397 -0.39 -21.12 -21.07
C LYS A 397 -0.10 -22.61 -20.99
N PRO A 398 -0.14 -23.41 -22.10
CA PRO A 398 0.20 -24.83 -22.01
C PRO A 398 1.60 -25.11 -21.47
N ILE A 399 2.60 -24.29 -21.84
CA ILE A 399 3.98 -24.44 -21.34
C ILE A 399 4.06 -24.02 -19.88
N ILE A 400 3.36 -22.94 -19.51
CA ILE A 400 3.29 -22.44 -18.13
C ILE A 400 2.66 -23.51 -17.23
N ASP A 401 1.61 -24.22 -17.69
CA ASP A 401 0.97 -25.31 -16.92
C ASP A 401 1.93 -26.49 -16.67
N GLU A 402 2.79 -26.83 -17.62
CA GLU A 402 3.82 -27.85 -17.39
C GLU A 402 4.88 -27.36 -16.37
N ILE A 403 5.27 -26.09 -16.41
CA ILE A 403 6.15 -25.48 -15.38
C ILE A 403 5.47 -25.59 -14.01
N ASP A 404 4.20 -25.24 -13.90
CA ASP A 404 3.45 -25.28 -12.64
C ASP A 404 3.36 -26.72 -12.07
N LYS A 405 3.21 -27.74 -12.91
CA LYS A 405 3.25 -29.15 -12.49
C LYS A 405 4.59 -29.54 -11.87
N VAL A 406 5.71 -29.13 -12.48
CA VAL A 406 7.05 -29.39 -11.93
C VAL A 406 7.23 -28.71 -10.58
N LEU A 407 6.75 -27.48 -10.44
CA LEU A 407 6.80 -26.75 -9.19
C LEU A 407 5.89 -27.34 -8.10
N ALA A 408 4.70 -27.79 -8.48
CA ALA A 408 3.79 -28.49 -7.57
C ALA A 408 4.44 -29.74 -6.98
N GLN A 409 5.10 -30.54 -7.81
CA GLN A 409 5.87 -31.70 -7.35
C GLN A 409 7.06 -31.31 -6.43
N HIS A 410 7.77 -30.22 -6.78
CA HIS A 410 8.90 -29.73 -6.00
C HIS A 410 8.49 -29.32 -4.58
N TYR A 411 7.38 -28.59 -4.45
CA TYR A 411 6.87 -28.13 -3.16
C TYR A 411 5.95 -29.14 -2.44
N GLY A 412 5.56 -30.24 -3.10
CA GLY A 412 4.69 -31.28 -2.54
C GLY A 412 3.23 -30.83 -2.42
N PHE A 413 2.72 -30.20 -3.48
CA PHE A 413 1.29 -29.85 -3.62
C PHE A 413 0.50 -31.00 -4.22
#